data_4d5e08ab622e001c61ed7e0ea32dd2d8
#
_entry.id   4d5e08ab622e001c61ed7e0ea32dd2d8
#
_cell.length_a   1.000
_cell.length_b   1.000
_cell.length_c   1.000
_cell.angle_alpha   90.00
_cell.angle_beta   90.00
_cell.angle_gamma   90.00
#
_symmetry.space_group_name_H-M   'P 1'
#
loop_
_entity.id
_entity.type
_entity.pdbx_description
1 polymer ?
#
loop_
_entity_poly.entity_id
_entity_poly.type
_entity_poly.pdbx_seq_one_letter_code
_entity_poly.pdbx_strand_id
1 'polypeptide(L)'
;MAKWYKGNIHTHTTKSDGDEDPEKVCEWFENHGYDFLVLSDHNHLTILDHGELGRTSLTLIPGEEVTAFASSNMAPVHIGAIGIKETVKPLVCEDIVGTLQVNIDSIVEAGGIACINHPNFRWAFDHREMIKTHGACMFEVHNAAGGSHNAGGLGKFSTSEMWDYMLSNNKIIYGAATDDSHNYHDFSPEMYNPGRGWIMVRSKSNTPSELVQAMEAGNFYSSTGVLLDDLKNDATKVYTSIQQQDDCVYHTKFIGKNGLVLKEDFSLNPHYEFQENDIYVRAEVIDSDSGKAWTQPYFIE
;
A
#
# COMPACT_ATOMS: atom_id res chain seq x y z
N MET A 1 -0.29 -15.09 -19.66
CA MET A 1 -1.20 -15.13 -18.50
C MET A 1 -0.65 -14.15 -17.47
N ALA A 2 -1.51 -13.47 -16.71
CA ALA A 2 -1.05 -12.59 -15.63
C ALA A 2 -0.41 -13.44 -14.50
N LYS A 3 0.61 -12.89 -13.84
CA LYS A 3 1.30 -13.50 -12.70
C LYS A 3 1.49 -12.45 -11.60
N TRP A 4 1.87 -12.89 -10.41
CA TRP A 4 2.19 -12.03 -9.29
C TRP A 4 3.60 -11.45 -9.43
N TYR A 5 3.72 -10.15 -9.13
CA TYR A 5 4.98 -9.42 -9.02
C TYR A 5 5.06 -8.76 -7.64
N LYS A 6 6.15 -9.01 -6.94
CA LYS A 6 6.41 -8.44 -5.60
C LYS A 6 7.04 -7.06 -5.75
N GLY A 7 6.52 -6.06 -5.06
CA GLY A 7 7.11 -4.73 -5.08
C GLY A 7 6.85 -3.90 -3.84
N ASN A 8 7.66 -2.86 -3.69
CA ASN A 8 7.47 -1.82 -2.68
C ASN A 8 7.23 -0.47 -3.36
N ILE A 9 6.30 0.31 -2.79
CA ILE A 9 5.90 1.60 -3.35
C ILE A 9 6.19 2.78 -2.42
N HIS A 10 6.90 2.54 -1.29
CA HIS A 10 7.27 3.57 -0.34
C HIS A 10 8.67 3.27 0.26
N THR A 11 9.66 4.00 -0.22
CA THR A 11 11.10 3.74 0.03
C THR A 11 11.90 5.01 -0.14
N HIS A 12 12.75 5.33 0.83
CA HIS A 12 13.61 6.52 0.84
C HIS A 12 15.08 6.19 0.62
N THR A 13 15.80 7.15 0.06
CA THR A 13 17.23 7.07 -0.24
C THR A 13 17.96 8.30 0.26
N THR A 14 19.29 8.39 0.05
CA THR A 14 20.07 9.61 0.33
C THR A 14 19.68 10.83 -0.52
N LYS A 15 18.68 10.69 -1.42
CA LYS A 15 18.11 11.85 -2.14
C LYS A 15 17.08 12.61 -1.30
N SER A 16 16.60 12.00 -0.20
CA SER A 16 15.81 12.66 0.84
C SER A 16 16.43 12.39 2.23
N ASP A 17 15.89 11.48 3.00
CA ASP A 17 16.27 11.21 4.38
C ASP A 17 16.54 9.73 4.69
N GLY A 18 16.63 8.87 3.67
CA GLY A 18 17.19 7.53 3.80
C GLY A 18 18.70 7.54 4.00
N ASP A 19 19.27 6.47 4.52
CA ASP A 19 20.69 6.34 4.87
C ASP A 19 21.54 5.62 3.81
N GLU A 20 20.94 5.23 2.66
CA GLU A 20 21.66 4.51 1.60
C GLU A 20 21.41 5.11 0.21
N ASP A 21 22.39 4.99 -0.68
CA ASP A 21 22.30 5.48 -2.04
C ASP A 21 21.26 4.73 -2.89
N PRO A 22 20.57 5.40 -3.85
CA PRO A 22 19.49 4.81 -4.63
C PRO A 22 19.86 3.48 -5.31
N GLU A 23 21.08 3.37 -5.85
CA GLU A 23 21.57 2.16 -6.51
C GLU A 23 21.68 0.98 -5.55
N LYS A 24 22.13 1.25 -4.33
CA LYS A 24 22.28 0.26 -3.26
C LYS A 24 20.92 -0.17 -2.70
N VAL A 25 19.99 0.76 -2.58
CA VAL A 25 18.60 0.47 -2.25
C VAL A 25 18.00 -0.48 -3.29
N CYS A 26 18.16 -0.20 -4.58
CA CYS A 26 17.72 -1.09 -5.66
C CYS A 26 18.37 -2.48 -5.56
N GLU A 27 19.69 -2.55 -5.33
CA GLU A 27 20.42 -3.80 -5.15
C GLU A 27 19.87 -4.62 -3.98
N TRP A 28 19.52 -3.96 -2.88
CA TRP A 28 18.92 -4.64 -1.72
C TRP A 28 17.57 -5.30 -2.10
N PHE A 29 16.66 -4.54 -2.72
CA PHE A 29 15.35 -5.06 -3.09
C PHE A 29 15.44 -6.18 -4.13
N GLU A 30 16.31 -6.05 -5.15
CA GLU A 30 16.56 -7.11 -6.13
C GLU A 30 17.06 -8.40 -5.47
N ASN A 31 18.04 -8.29 -4.57
CA ASN A 31 18.61 -9.42 -3.84
C ASN A 31 17.62 -10.10 -2.88
N HIS A 32 16.52 -9.41 -2.50
CA HIS A 32 15.46 -9.94 -1.65
C HIS A 32 14.19 -10.34 -2.45
N GLY A 33 14.34 -10.54 -3.77
CA GLY A 33 13.31 -11.11 -4.61
C GLY A 33 12.13 -10.19 -4.93
N TYR A 34 12.38 -8.87 -4.94
CA TYR A 34 11.41 -7.91 -5.43
C TYR A 34 11.51 -7.81 -6.97
N ASP A 35 10.36 -7.69 -7.62
CA ASP A 35 10.25 -7.55 -9.07
C ASP A 35 10.22 -6.07 -9.49
N PHE A 36 9.70 -5.19 -8.64
CA PHE A 36 9.62 -3.75 -8.91
C PHE A 36 9.75 -2.90 -7.65
N LEU A 37 10.10 -1.64 -7.84
CA LEU A 37 10.30 -0.67 -6.77
C LEU A 37 9.89 0.73 -7.21
N VAL A 38 9.36 1.52 -6.27
CA VAL A 38 9.24 2.97 -6.36
C VAL A 38 10.24 3.58 -5.38
N LEU A 39 11.22 4.33 -5.87
CA LEU A 39 12.01 5.23 -5.04
C LEU A 39 11.16 6.48 -4.80
N SER A 40 10.65 6.63 -3.59
CA SER A 40 9.67 7.66 -3.24
C SER A 40 10.25 8.75 -2.35
N ASP A 41 11.43 9.21 -2.67
CA ASP A 41 12.09 10.29 -1.94
C ASP A 41 11.18 11.52 -1.76
N HIS A 42 11.26 12.20 -0.61
CA HIS A 42 10.44 13.36 -0.29
C HIS A 42 10.59 14.48 -1.32
N ASN A 43 9.50 14.80 -2.03
CA ASN A 43 9.42 15.91 -3.01
C ASN A 43 10.55 15.86 -4.06
N HIS A 44 11.01 14.66 -4.38
CA HIS A 44 12.12 14.44 -5.31
C HIS A 44 11.91 13.18 -6.14
N LEU A 45 11.79 13.35 -7.45
CA LEU A 45 11.70 12.24 -8.39
C LEU A 45 13.09 11.68 -8.68
N THR A 46 13.44 10.58 -8.01
CA THR A 46 14.71 9.88 -8.22
C THR A 46 14.61 9.00 -9.45
N ILE A 47 15.39 9.32 -10.47
CA ILE A 47 15.50 8.54 -11.72
C ILE A 47 16.91 7.99 -11.83
N LEU A 48 17.02 6.69 -12.02
CA LEU A 48 18.28 6.01 -12.30
C LEU A 48 18.28 5.51 -13.75
N ASP A 49 19.37 5.72 -14.45
CA ASP A 49 19.54 5.19 -15.79
C ASP A 49 20.11 3.75 -15.79
N HIS A 50 20.08 3.10 -16.95
CA HIS A 50 20.62 1.74 -17.08
C HIS A 50 22.14 1.64 -16.85
N GLY A 51 22.87 2.76 -16.93
CA GLY A 51 24.30 2.81 -16.65
C GLY A 51 24.58 2.78 -15.15
N GLU A 52 23.72 3.41 -14.35
CA GLU A 52 23.80 3.48 -12.88
C GLU A 52 23.38 2.15 -12.24
N LEU A 53 22.29 1.55 -12.74
CA LEU A 53 21.77 0.28 -12.23
C LEU A 53 22.56 -0.97 -12.69
N GLY A 54 23.35 -0.86 -13.77
CA GLY A 54 23.98 -2.02 -14.38
C GLY A 54 22.97 -2.99 -14.98
N ARG A 55 23.21 -4.32 -14.81
CA ARG A 55 22.24 -5.36 -15.21
C ARG A 55 21.34 -5.68 -14.01
N THR A 56 20.11 -5.17 -14.04
CA THR A 56 19.10 -5.47 -13.02
C THR A 56 17.85 -6.07 -13.66
N SER A 57 17.19 -6.96 -12.93
CA SER A 57 15.84 -7.46 -13.24
C SER A 57 14.74 -6.63 -12.58
N LEU A 58 15.11 -5.72 -11.66
CA LEU A 58 14.18 -4.87 -10.93
C LEU A 58 13.59 -3.79 -11.84
N THR A 59 12.28 -3.70 -11.89
CA THR A 59 11.58 -2.65 -12.62
C THR A 59 11.40 -1.43 -11.71
N LEU A 60 11.97 -0.30 -12.09
CA LEU A 60 11.72 0.97 -11.39
C LEU A 60 10.48 1.64 -11.98
N ILE A 61 9.53 1.98 -11.10
CA ILE A 61 8.38 2.81 -11.41
C ILE A 61 8.71 4.22 -10.90
N PRO A 62 8.72 5.25 -11.77
CA PRO A 62 8.98 6.62 -11.33
C PRO A 62 7.96 7.06 -10.29
N GLY A 63 8.44 7.65 -9.18
CA GLY A 63 7.55 8.14 -8.13
C GLY A 63 8.29 8.95 -7.07
N GLU A 64 7.53 9.59 -6.21
CA GLU A 64 8.02 10.34 -5.07
C GLU A 64 6.98 10.36 -3.95
N GLU A 65 7.37 10.73 -2.74
CA GLU A 65 6.43 11.08 -1.70
C GLU A 65 6.22 12.59 -1.67
N VAL A 66 5.04 13.04 -2.13
CA VAL A 66 4.64 14.45 -2.03
C VAL A 66 4.35 14.77 -0.58
N THR A 67 5.25 15.54 0.03
CA THR A 67 5.23 15.88 1.46
C THR A 67 4.83 17.33 1.64
N ALA A 68 3.66 17.53 2.24
CA ALA A 68 3.07 18.83 2.55
C ALA A 68 2.58 18.89 4.00
N PHE A 69 2.12 20.05 4.43
CA PHE A 69 1.55 20.30 5.77
C PHE A 69 0.33 21.18 5.63
N ALA A 70 -0.77 20.86 6.34
CA ALA A 70 -1.89 21.79 6.44
C ALA A 70 -1.48 23.03 7.26
N SER A 71 -1.71 24.26 6.74
CA SER A 71 -1.13 25.46 7.35
C SER A 71 -1.76 25.87 8.67
N SER A 72 -3.01 25.45 8.94
CA SER A 72 -3.72 25.80 10.18
C SER A 72 -3.17 25.13 11.44
N ASN A 73 -2.64 23.90 11.30
CA ASN A 73 -2.24 23.08 12.45
C ASN A 73 -0.92 22.32 12.24
N MET A 74 -0.25 22.54 11.10
CA MET A 74 1.00 21.85 10.72
C MET A 74 0.88 20.31 10.69
N ALA A 75 -0.34 19.79 10.46
CA ALA A 75 -0.54 18.36 10.30
C ALA A 75 0.17 17.87 9.04
N PRO A 76 1.01 16.82 9.12
CA PRO A 76 1.66 16.27 7.94
C PRO A 76 0.64 15.64 7.00
N VAL A 77 0.84 15.86 5.70
CA VAL A 77 0.05 15.28 4.61
C VAL A 77 1.05 14.71 3.61
N HIS A 78 1.17 13.40 3.59
CA HIS A 78 2.10 12.68 2.73
C HIS A 78 1.32 11.82 1.75
N ILE A 79 1.69 11.87 0.47
CA ILE A 79 0.99 11.15 -0.60
C ILE A 79 2.01 10.55 -1.55
N GLY A 80 2.00 9.24 -1.68
CA GLY A 80 2.78 8.53 -2.70
C GLY A 80 2.27 8.86 -4.10
N ALA A 81 3.14 9.43 -4.93
CA ALA A 81 2.92 9.72 -6.34
C ALA A 81 3.59 8.63 -7.16
N ILE A 82 2.83 7.74 -7.79
CA ILE A 82 3.33 6.53 -8.43
C ILE A 82 3.08 6.60 -9.93
N GLY A 83 4.11 6.40 -10.74
CA GLY A 83 4.01 6.44 -12.21
C GLY A 83 4.00 7.85 -12.80
N ILE A 84 4.44 8.86 -12.04
CA ILE A 84 4.54 10.25 -12.49
C ILE A 84 5.65 10.43 -13.54
N LYS A 85 5.54 11.49 -14.35
CA LYS A 85 6.51 11.81 -15.40
C LYS A 85 7.45 12.95 -15.02
N GLU A 86 7.10 13.70 -14.00
CA GLU A 86 7.84 14.85 -13.50
C GLU A 86 7.56 15.05 -12.02
N THR A 87 8.45 15.71 -11.31
CA THR A 87 8.30 16.03 -9.88
C THR A 87 7.04 16.86 -9.64
N VAL A 88 6.24 16.46 -8.67
CA VAL A 88 5.03 17.15 -8.24
C VAL A 88 5.38 18.13 -7.12
N LYS A 89 5.18 19.42 -7.36
CA LYS A 89 5.42 20.43 -6.34
C LYS A 89 4.38 20.33 -5.22
N PRO A 90 4.79 20.17 -3.95
CA PRO A 90 3.84 20.12 -2.83
C PRO A 90 3.06 21.41 -2.67
N LEU A 91 1.75 21.30 -2.53
CA LEU A 91 0.83 22.41 -2.34
C LEU A 91 0.25 22.39 -0.92
N VAL A 92 0.03 23.59 -0.38
CA VAL A 92 -0.42 23.80 1.01
C VAL A 92 -1.76 24.52 0.99
N CYS A 93 -2.76 23.95 1.67
CA CYS A 93 -4.01 24.61 1.99
C CYS A 93 -4.13 24.86 3.50
N GLU A 94 -5.18 25.58 3.90
CA GLU A 94 -5.44 25.87 5.32
C GLU A 94 -5.72 24.59 6.09
N ASP A 95 -6.60 23.73 5.58
CA ASP A 95 -7.01 22.49 6.22
C ASP A 95 -6.42 21.24 5.54
N ILE A 96 -6.57 20.10 6.21
CA ILE A 96 -6.05 18.80 5.78
C ILE A 96 -6.75 18.32 4.49
N VAL A 97 -8.07 18.47 4.41
CA VAL A 97 -8.85 17.99 3.24
C VAL A 97 -8.43 18.73 1.98
N GLY A 98 -8.31 20.06 2.08
CA GLY A 98 -7.82 20.89 0.98
C GLY A 98 -6.40 20.51 0.58
N THR A 99 -5.50 20.33 1.56
CA THR A 99 -4.10 19.95 1.30
C THR A 99 -4.01 18.56 0.67
N LEU A 100 -4.79 17.57 1.14
CA LEU A 100 -4.89 16.25 0.50
C LEU A 100 -5.36 16.39 -0.95
N GLN A 101 -6.48 17.10 -1.18
CA GLN A 101 -7.10 17.17 -2.49
C GLN A 101 -6.21 17.84 -3.54
N VAL A 102 -5.62 19.00 -3.25
CA VAL A 102 -4.80 19.69 -4.25
C VAL A 102 -3.54 18.91 -4.63
N ASN A 103 -2.96 18.13 -3.71
CA ASN A 103 -1.80 17.30 -4.01
C ASN A 103 -2.21 16.01 -4.76
N ILE A 104 -3.35 15.40 -4.43
CA ILE A 104 -3.91 14.29 -5.23
C ILE A 104 -4.16 14.74 -6.67
N ASP A 105 -4.80 15.90 -6.87
CA ASP A 105 -5.08 16.43 -8.20
C ASP A 105 -3.78 16.67 -8.99
N SER A 106 -2.76 17.24 -8.36
CA SER A 106 -1.45 17.48 -8.98
C SER A 106 -0.75 16.18 -9.38
N ILE A 107 -0.86 15.11 -8.58
CA ILE A 107 -0.31 13.78 -8.90
C ILE A 107 -1.02 13.19 -10.12
N VAL A 108 -2.35 13.27 -10.17
CA VAL A 108 -3.14 12.79 -11.30
C VAL A 108 -2.83 13.61 -12.57
N GLU A 109 -2.68 14.92 -12.47
CA GLU A 109 -2.27 15.79 -13.58
C GLU A 109 -0.87 15.45 -14.11
N ALA A 110 0.05 15.02 -13.23
CA ALA A 110 1.37 14.52 -13.61
C ALA A 110 1.33 13.10 -14.25
N GLY A 111 0.14 12.50 -14.37
CA GLY A 111 -0.11 11.22 -15.01
C GLY A 111 0.15 10.01 -14.11
N GLY A 112 0.29 10.21 -12.82
CA GLY A 112 0.46 9.17 -11.80
C GLY A 112 -0.84 8.77 -11.12
N ILE A 113 -0.73 7.80 -10.21
CA ILE A 113 -1.77 7.42 -9.25
C ILE A 113 -1.36 7.83 -7.84
N ALA A 114 -2.34 8.20 -7.01
CA ALA A 114 -2.10 8.69 -5.66
C ALA A 114 -2.40 7.61 -4.61
N CYS A 115 -1.46 7.43 -3.66
CA CYS A 115 -1.60 6.62 -2.45
C CYS A 115 -1.52 7.54 -1.22
N ILE A 116 -2.55 7.60 -0.39
CA ILE A 116 -2.49 8.37 0.87
C ILE A 116 -1.64 7.61 1.88
N ASN A 117 -0.49 8.18 2.29
CA ASN A 117 0.46 7.51 3.16
C ASN A 117 0.10 7.66 4.64
N HIS A 118 0.40 6.65 5.45
CA HIS A 118 0.39 6.57 6.92
C HIS A 118 -0.50 7.61 7.64
N PRO A 119 -1.84 7.59 7.50
CA PRO A 119 -2.73 8.64 8.01
C PRO A 119 -2.60 8.88 9.53
N ASN A 120 -2.28 7.83 10.29
CA ASN A 120 -2.06 7.89 11.73
C ASN A 120 -0.66 8.43 12.14
N PHE A 121 0.23 8.71 11.20
CA PHE A 121 1.51 9.32 11.52
C PHE A 121 1.29 10.67 12.21
N ARG A 122 1.85 10.79 13.43
CA ARG A 122 1.57 11.93 14.33
C ARG A 122 0.07 12.17 14.58
N TRP A 123 -0.78 11.19 14.32
CA TRP A 123 -2.25 11.27 14.43
C TRP A 123 -2.82 12.41 13.57
N ALA A 124 -2.27 12.61 12.38
CA ALA A 124 -2.52 13.78 11.55
C ALA A 124 -3.97 13.86 11.06
N PHE A 125 -4.49 12.75 10.53
CA PHE A 125 -5.87 12.69 10.00
C PHE A 125 -6.36 11.23 10.00
N ASP A 126 -7.64 11.05 9.66
CA ASP A 126 -8.24 9.73 9.56
C ASP A 126 -9.28 9.64 8.41
N HIS A 127 -10.13 8.62 8.45
CA HIS A 127 -11.17 8.41 7.44
C HIS A 127 -12.12 9.61 7.28
N ARG A 128 -12.28 10.47 8.29
CA ARG A 128 -13.17 11.64 8.24
C ARG A 128 -12.68 12.73 7.29
N GLU A 129 -11.38 12.85 7.11
CA GLU A 129 -10.73 13.70 6.12
C GLU A 129 -10.63 12.96 4.78
N MET A 130 -10.10 11.73 4.78
CA MET A 130 -9.88 10.95 3.55
C MET A 130 -11.16 10.73 2.73
N ILE A 131 -12.29 10.48 3.38
CA ILE A 131 -13.55 10.21 2.66
C ILE A 131 -14.04 11.41 1.83
N LYS A 132 -13.63 12.62 2.16
CA LYS A 132 -14.00 13.85 1.47
C LYS A 132 -13.16 14.14 0.23
N THR A 133 -12.06 13.41 0.03
CA THR A 133 -11.17 13.58 -1.12
C THR A 133 -11.58 12.68 -2.29
N HIS A 134 -11.09 13.00 -3.48
CA HIS A 134 -11.32 12.23 -4.71
C HIS A 134 -9.99 12.02 -5.45
N GLY A 135 -9.91 11.01 -6.32
CA GLY A 135 -8.75 10.76 -7.18
C GLY A 135 -7.66 9.87 -6.58
N ALA A 136 -7.53 9.76 -5.25
CA ALA A 136 -6.66 8.75 -4.66
C ALA A 136 -7.29 7.36 -4.81
N CYS A 137 -6.56 6.42 -5.41
CA CYS A 137 -7.00 5.03 -5.58
C CYS A 137 -6.50 4.12 -4.45
N MET A 138 -5.46 4.51 -3.71
CA MET A 138 -4.87 3.72 -2.64
C MET A 138 -4.65 4.56 -1.37
N PHE A 139 -4.53 3.85 -0.25
CA PHE A 139 -3.97 4.38 1.00
C PHE A 139 -3.18 3.28 1.70
N GLU A 140 -2.32 3.62 2.64
CA GLU A 140 -1.57 2.64 3.42
C GLU A 140 -2.45 2.04 4.54
N VAL A 141 -2.90 0.80 4.32
CA VAL A 141 -3.53 0.00 5.38
C VAL A 141 -2.48 -0.51 6.37
N HIS A 142 -1.23 -0.62 5.92
CA HIS A 142 -0.07 -0.93 6.75
C HIS A 142 1.16 -0.19 6.24
N ASN A 143 1.83 0.52 7.13
CA ASN A 143 3.13 1.11 6.91
C ASN A 143 4.07 0.61 8.02
N ALA A 144 5.19 0.00 7.66
CA ALA A 144 6.05 -0.69 8.61
C ALA A 144 6.99 0.23 9.40
N ALA A 145 7.08 1.53 9.04
CA ALA A 145 7.87 2.49 9.80
C ALA A 145 7.27 2.76 11.19
N GLY A 146 8.13 2.94 12.16
CA GLY A 146 7.73 3.28 13.52
C GLY A 146 6.97 4.61 13.57
N GLY A 147 5.89 4.68 14.37
CA GLY A 147 5.06 5.88 14.48
C GLY A 147 3.90 5.97 13.49
N SER A 148 3.76 5.00 12.57
CA SER A 148 2.63 4.91 11.65
C SER A 148 1.32 4.49 12.32
N HIS A 149 1.40 3.94 13.55
CA HIS A 149 0.26 3.63 14.41
C HIS A 149 -0.89 2.90 13.70
N ASN A 150 -0.57 1.92 12.83
CA ASN A 150 -1.56 1.18 12.04
C ASN A 150 -2.70 0.57 12.87
N ALA A 151 -2.37 0.11 14.09
CA ALA A 151 -3.35 -0.51 15.01
C ALA A 151 -4.29 0.50 15.70
N GLY A 152 -4.08 1.80 15.51
CA GLY A 152 -4.82 2.82 16.25
C GLY A 152 -4.55 2.78 17.75
N GLY A 153 -5.59 3.03 18.54
CA GLY A 153 -5.55 2.92 20.01
C GLY A 153 -5.92 4.21 20.74
N LEU A 154 -6.34 4.09 22.01
CA LEU A 154 -6.72 5.21 22.87
C LEU A 154 -7.73 6.19 22.22
N GLY A 155 -8.75 5.63 21.54
CA GLY A 155 -9.79 6.41 20.87
C GLY A 155 -9.42 6.87 19.46
N LYS A 156 -8.33 6.38 18.90
CA LYS A 156 -7.94 6.56 17.50
C LYS A 156 -8.24 5.29 16.71
N PHE A 157 -8.73 5.47 15.50
CA PHE A 157 -9.05 4.36 14.60
C PHE A 157 -7.78 3.69 14.06
N SER A 158 -7.82 2.36 13.95
CA SER A 158 -6.84 1.63 13.15
C SER A 158 -7.04 1.93 11.64
N THR A 159 -6.01 1.73 10.86
CA THR A 159 -6.10 1.87 9.40
C THR A 159 -7.11 0.89 8.78
N SER A 160 -7.25 -0.32 9.33
CA SER A 160 -8.29 -1.28 8.92
C SER A 160 -9.70 -0.76 9.21
N GLU A 161 -9.97 -0.17 10.39
CA GLU A 161 -11.26 0.45 10.71
C GLU A 161 -11.56 1.64 9.80
N MET A 162 -10.54 2.46 9.48
CA MET A 162 -10.67 3.56 8.51
C MET A 162 -11.05 3.03 7.13
N TRP A 163 -10.41 1.96 6.70
CA TRP A 163 -10.71 1.33 5.42
C TRP A 163 -12.15 0.85 5.36
N ASP A 164 -12.58 0.07 6.35
CA ASP A 164 -13.94 -0.46 6.40
C ASP A 164 -15.00 0.64 6.47
N TYR A 165 -14.71 1.75 7.15
CA TYR A 165 -15.60 2.92 7.14
C TYR A 165 -15.73 3.52 5.74
N MET A 166 -14.61 3.75 5.05
CA MET A 166 -14.60 4.31 3.70
C MET A 166 -15.36 3.42 2.71
N LEU A 167 -15.06 2.12 2.70
CA LEU A 167 -15.73 1.14 1.83
C LEU A 167 -17.24 1.05 2.11
N SER A 168 -17.64 1.09 3.38
CA SER A 168 -19.06 1.05 3.80
C SER A 168 -19.84 2.30 3.39
N ASN A 169 -19.14 3.39 3.09
CA ASN A 169 -19.70 4.65 2.62
C ASN A 169 -19.42 4.89 1.12
N ASN A 170 -19.25 3.82 0.34
CA ASN A 170 -19.07 3.81 -1.11
C ASN A 170 -17.81 4.53 -1.62
N LYS A 171 -16.79 4.74 -0.78
CA LYS A 171 -15.50 5.21 -1.25
C LYS A 171 -14.65 3.99 -1.62
N ILE A 172 -14.49 3.77 -2.93
CA ILE A 172 -13.59 2.74 -3.44
C ILE A 172 -12.16 3.25 -3.26
N ILE A 173 -11.40 2.57 -2.41
CA ILE A 173 -9.99 2.83 -2.17
C ILE A 173 -9.31 1.50 -1.79
N TYR A 174 -8.10 1.27 -2.29
CA TYR A 174 -7.38 0.03 -2.08
C TYR A 174 -6.34 0.17 -0.98
N GLY A 175 -6.15 -0.89 -0.18
CA GLY A 175 -5.21 -0.90 0.94
C GLY A 175 -3.84 -1.41 0.51
N ALA A 176 -2.81 -0.58 0.62
CA ALA A 176 -1.42 -0.94 0.38
C ALA A 176 -0.67 -1.25 1.68
N ALA A 177 0.24 -2.23 1.65
CA ALA A 177 1.27 -2.40 2.67
C ALA A 177 2.62 -1.95 2.13
N THR A 178 3.39 -1.24 2.94
CA THR A 178 4.67 -0.63 2.55
C THR A 178 5.70 -0.71 3.66
N ASP A 179 6.96 -0.52 3.29
CA ASP A 179 8.07 -0.45 4.26
C ASP A 179 8.23 0.95 4.84
N ASP A 180 8.11 1.99 4.01
CA ASP A 180 8.54 3.35 4.33
C ASP A 180 9.99 3.31 4.85
N SER A 181 10.84 2.59 4.10
CA SER A 181 12.18 2.22 4.54
C SER A 181 13.16 3.36 4.38
N HIS A 182 13.95 3.59 5.44
CA HIS A 182 14.96 4.64 5.53
C HIS A 182 16.33 4.09 5.91
N ASN A 183 16.37 2.88 6.55
CA ASN A 183 17.57 2.36 7.18
C ASN A 183 18.00 1.05 6.55
N TYR A 184 19.20 1.05 5.97
CA TYR A 184 19.83 -0.07 5.26
C TYR A 184 21.13 -0.56 5.92
N HIS A 185 21.62 0.14 6.92
CA HIS A 185 22.87 -0.20 7.63
C HIS A 185 22.65 -0.84 9.00
N ASP A 186 21.57 -0.48 9.68
CA ASP A 186 21.19 -1.02 10.99
C ASP A 186 19.79 -1.68 10.87
N PHE A 187 19.73 -2.99 11.10
CA PHE A 187 18.50 -3.81 11.03
C PHE A 187 17.91 -4.09 12.41
N SER A 188 18.20 -3.28 13.41
CA SER A 188 17.53 -3.37 14.72
C SER A 188 16.02 -3.10 14.61
N PRO A 189 15.19 -3.63 15.54
CA PRO A 189 13.73 -3.54 15.46
C PRO A 189 13.17 -2.11 15.44
N GLU A 190 13.91 -1.14 15.97
CA GLU A 190 13.52 0.27 16.05
C GLU A 190 13.72 1.01 14.74
N MET A 191 14.49 0.44 13.82
CA MET A 191 14.80 1.08 12.54
C MET A 191 13.73 0.83 11.48
N TYR A 192 13.64 1.75 10.53
CA TYR A 192 12.70 1.69 9.41
C TYR A 192 13.32 0.93 8.25
N ASN A 193 13.34 -0.39 8.38
CA ASN A 193 14.03 -1.27 7.45
C ASN A 193 13.13 -1.76 6.33
N PRO A 194 13.71 -2.08 5.15
CA PRO A 194 12.99 -2.73 4.06
C PRO A 194 12.61 -4.19 4.38
N GLY A 195 11.64 -4.72 3.63
CA GLY A 195 11.22 -6.11 3.70
C GLY A 195 10.15 -6.41 4.74
N ARG A 196 9.51 -5.40 5.33
CA ARG A 196 8.50 -5.56 6.38
C ARG A 196 7.05 -5.36 5.90
N GLY A 197 6.87 -4.78 4.71
CA GLY A 197 5.57 -4.59 4.09
C GLY A 197 5.71 -4.42 2.58
N TRP A 198 4.88 -5.09 1.79
CA TRP A 198 4.94 -5.02 0.33
C TRP A 198 3.57 -5.28 -0.31
N ILE A 199 3.48 -5.04 -1.60
CA ILE A 199 2.34 -5.43 -2.41
C ILE A 199 2.72 -6.52 -3.41
N MET A 200 1.76 -7.40 -3.70
CA MET A 200 1.85 -8.42 -4.75
C MET A 200 0.88 -8.03 -5.85
N VAL A 201 1.40 -7.54 -6.96
CA VAL A 201 0.61 -7.02 -8.08
C VAL A 201 0.40 -8.09 -9.13
N ARG A 202 -0.85 -8.33 -9.53
CA ARG A 202 -1.20 -9.29 -10.58
C ARG A 202 -1.24 -8.58 -11.94
N SER A 203 -0.20 -8.74 -12.74
CA SER A 203 -0.04 -8.07 -14.01
C SER A 203 0.35 -9.02 -15.14
N LYS A 204 0.13 -8.58 -16.39
CA LYS A 204 0.53 -9.33 -17.60
C LYS A 204 2.03 -9.28 -17.83
N SER A 205 2.68 -8.20 -17.43
CA SER A 205 4.13 -8.01 -17.57
C SER A 205 4.68 -7.15 -16.42
N ASN A 206 5.98 -7.27 -16.17
CA ASN A 206 6.73 -6.44 -15.22
C ASN A 206 7.21 -5.15 -15.92
N THR A 207 6.26 -4.30 -16.33
CA THR A 207 6.55 -2.98 -16.88
C THR A 207 5.85 -1.89 -16.08
N PRO A 208 6.44 -0.69 -15.93
CA PRO A 208 5.86 0.36 -15.13
C PRO A 208 4.38 0.63 -15.46
N SER A 209 4.02 0.74 -16.74
CA SER A 209 2.65 1.04 -17.15
C SER A 209 1.65 -0.06 -16.81
N GLU A 210 2.00 -1.34 -17.01
CA GLU A 210 1.12 -2.47 -16.70
C GLU A 210 0.96 -2.67 -15.18
N LEU A 211 2.03 -2.42 -14.42
CA LEU A 211 1.99 -2.49 -12.96
C LEU A 211 1.13 -1.35 -12.36
N VAL A 212 1.33 -0.10 -12.83
CA VAL A 212 0.53 1.05 -12.39
C VAL A 212 -0.96 0.84 -12.72
N GLN A 213 -1.27 0.41 -13.95
CA GLN A 213 -2.64 0.09 -14.34
C GLN A 213 -3.26 -1.01 -13.46
N ALA A 214 -2.49 -2.04 -13.11
CA ALA A 214 -2.96 -3.11 -12.25
C ALA A 214 -3.22 -2.62 -10.81
N MET A 215 -2.36 -1.75 -10.26
CA MET A 215 -2.54 -1.13 -8.95
C MET A 215 -3.78 -0.23 -8.93
N GLU A 216 -3.96 0.62 -9.95
CA GLU A 216 -5.12 1.49 -10.10
C GLU A 216 -6.45 0.70 -10.16
N ALA A 217 -6.42 -0.49 -10.75
CA ALA A 217 -7.56 -1.40 -10.83
C ALA A 217 -7.77 -2.29 -9.59
N GLY A 218 -6.94 -2.19 -8.56
CA GLY A 218 -6.99 -3.04 -7.36
C GLY A 218 -6.56 -4.49 -7.60
N ASN A 219 -5.84 -4.78 -8.68
CA ASN A 219 -5.36 -6.11 -9.00
C ASN A 219 -4.07 -6.45 -8.21
N PHE A 220 -4.14 -6.34 -6.90
CA PHE A 220 -3.04 -6.67 -6.00
C PHE A 220 -3.56 -7.11 -4.64
N TYR A 221 -2.71 -7.71 -3.83
CA TYR A 221 -2.89 -7.85 -2.40
C TYR A 221 -1.68 -7.30 -1.65
N SER A 222 -1.87 -6.96 -0.38
CA SER A 222 -0.83 -6.43 0.50
C SER A 222 -0.36 -7.49 1.48
N SER A 223 0.91 -7.47 1.86
CA SER A 223 1.48 -8.49 2.75
C SER A 223 2.58 -7.94 3.66
N THR A 224 2.70 -8.57 4.83
CA THR A 224 3.84 -8.45 5.75
C THR A 224 4.49 -9.81 6.04
N GLY A 225 4.11 -10.88 5.31
CA GLY A 225 4.61 -12.23 5.52
C GLY A 225 3.83 -13.26 4.69
N VAL A 226 2.52 -13.29 4.84
CA VAL A 226 1.65 -14.27 4.18
C VAL A 226 1.70 -14.13 2.66
N LEU A 227 1.91 -15.24 1.94
CA LEU A 227 1.87 -15.33 0.49
C LEU A 227 0.63 -16.08 0.02
N LEU A 228 0.03 -15.59 -1.06
CA LEU A 228 -1.12 -16.22 -1.71
C LEU A 228 -0.69 -16.79 -3.06
N ASP A 229 -0.99 -18.08 -3.28
CA ASP A 229 -0.80 -18.72 -4.59
C ASP A 229 -1.80 -18.14 -5.60
N ASP A 230 -3.04 -17.96 -5.17
CA ASP A 230 -4.11 -17.44 -6.02
C ASP A 230 -5.15 -16.67 -5.22
N LEU A 231 -5.75 -15.71 -5.89
CA LEU A 231 -6.89 -14.93 -5.41
C LEU A 231 -7.88 -14.83 -6.56
N LYS A 232 -9.10 -15.30 -6.35
CA LYS A 232 -10.16 -15.35 -7.36
C LYS A 232 -11.48 -14.90 -6.77
N ASN A 233 -12.28 -14.34 -7.63
CA ASN A 233 -13.67 -14.06 -7.36
C ASN A 233 -14.51 -14.41 -8.60
N ASP A 234 -15.72 -14.80 -8.38
CA ASP A 234 -16.77 -14.93 -9.40
C ASP A 234 -18.05 -14.24 -8.90
N ALA A 235 -19.15 -14.34 -9.64
CA ALA A 235 -20.40 -13.69 -9.26
C ALA A 235 -21.01 -14.21 -7.94
N THR A 236 -20.49 -15.29 -7.37
CA THR A 236 -21.09 -15.96 -6.20
C THR A 236 -20.20 -15.98 -4.98
N LYS A 237 -18.88 -15.85 -5.16
CA LYS A 237 -17.93 -16.01 -4.05
C LYS A 237 -16.56 -15.40 -4.33
N VAL A 238 -15.85 -15.14 -3.24
CA VAL A 238 -14.41 -14.88 -3.22
C VAL A 238 -13.69 -16.05 -2.57
N TYR A 239 -12.55 -16.44 -3.12
CA TYR A 239 -11.68 -17.46 -2.53
C TYR A 239 -10.21 -17.14 -2.77
N THR A 240 -9.39 -17.60 -1.83
CA THR A 240 -7.95 -17.45 -1.90
C THR A 240 -7.28 -18.78 -1.63
N SER A 241 -6.11 -19.01 -2.21
CA SER A 241 -5.23 -20.13 -1.91
C SER A 241 -3.98 -19.59 -1.23
N ILE A 242 -3.73 -20.02 0.00
CA ILE A 242 -2.60 -19.58 0.81
C ILE A 242 -1.43 -20.49 0.51
N GLN A 243 -0.28 -19.90 0.20
CA GLN A 243 0.97 -20.65 0.06
C GLN A 243 1.45 -21.10 1.44
N GLN A 244 1.50 -22.41 1.67
CA GLN A 244 2.03 -22.95 2.94
C GLN A 244 3.50 -22.54 3.12
N GLN A 245 3.80 -21.94 4.26
CA GLN A 245 5.16 -21.61 4.68
C GLN A 245 5.48 -22.44 5.92
N ASP A 246 6.52 -23.24 5.86
CA ASP A 246 6.96 -24.11 6.95
C ASP A 246 5.79 -24.78 7.69
N ASP A 247 5.71 -24.65 9.00
CA ASP A 247 4.65 -25.18 9.87
C ASP A 247 3.61 -24.13 10.30
N CYS A 248 3.56 -22.97 9.62
CA CYS A 248 2.60 -21.91 9.90
C CYS A 248 1.15 -22.42 9.81
N VAL A 249 0.32 -21.95 10.72
CA VAL A 249 -1.13 -22.08 10.65
C VAL A 249 -1.75 -20.74 10.35
N TYR A 250 -2.89 -20.74 9.65
CA TYR A 250 -3.49 -19.53 9.11
C TYR A 250 -4.89 -19.33 9.63
N HIS A 251 -5.24 -18.07 9.83
CA HIS A 251 -6.58 -17.63 10.17
C HIS A 251 -7.01 -16.53 9.18
N THR A 252 -8.02 -16.86 8.38
CA THR A 252 -8.63 -15.92 7.42
C THR A 252 -9.93 -15.37 7.97
N LYS A 253 -10.08 -14.04 7.94
CA LYS A 253 -11.33 -13.34 8.22
C LYS A 253 -11.84 -12.74 6.92
N PHE A 254 -13.08 -13.09 6.56
CA PHE A 254 -13.82 -12.38 5.52
C PHE A 254 -14.59 -11.25 6.17
N ILE A 255 -14.35 -10.03 5.71
CA ILE A 255 -14.79 -8.79 6.34
C ILE A 255 -15.67 -8.03 5.36
N GLY A 256 -16.81 -7.59 5.82
CA GLY A 256 -17.78 -6.82 5.04
C GLY A 256 -18.11 -5.47 5.69
N LYS A 257 -19.30 -4.97 5.37
CA LYS A 257 -19.79 -3.65 5.81
C LYS A 257 -19.50 -3.36 7.28
N ASN A 258 -18.95 -2.16 7.55
CA ASN A 258 -18.58 -1.67 8.87
C ASN A 258 -17.56 -2.54 9.62
N GLY A 259 -16.72 -3.29 8.89
CA GLY A 259 -15.72 -4.16 9.51
C GLY A 259 -16.30 -5.44 10.14
N LEU A 260 -17.54 -5.79 9.81
CA LEU A 260 -18.16 -7.01 10.33
C LEU A 260 -17.44 -8.24 9.79
N VAL A 261 -16.98 -9.12 10.67
CA VAL A 261 -16.46 -10.42 10.29
C VAL A 261 -17.64 -11.30 9.88
N LEU A 262 -17.71 -11.61 8.57
CA LEU A 262 -18.76 -12.40 7.95
C LEU A 262 -18.51 -13.89 8.12
N LYS A 263 -17.25 -14.31 8.02
CA LYS A 263 -16.80 -15.70 8.17
C LYS A 263 -15.36 -15.73 8.64
N GLU A 264 -15.03 -16.72 9.44
CA GLU A 264 -13.65 -17.14 9.76
C GLU A 264 -13.35 -18.49 9.15
N ASP A 265 -12.13 -18.70 8.66
CA ASP A 265 -11.69 -19.96 8.02
C ASP A 265 -10.22 -20.21 8.37
N PHE A 266 -9.88 -21.48 8.69
CA PHE A 266 -8.54 -21.87 9.11
C PHE A 266 -7.86 -22.82 8.10
N SER A 267 -8.44 -22.96 6.93
CA SER A 267 -7.89 -23.80 5.85
C SER A 267 -6.92 -23.03 4.97
N LEU A 268 -6.13 -23.75 4.17
CA LEU A 268 -5.28 -23.14 3.13
C LEU A 268 -6.07 -22.62 1.91
N ASN A 269 -7.35 -22.99 1.79
CA ASN A 269 -8.21 -22.57 0.68
C ASN A 269 -9.50 -21.93 1.18
N PRO A 270 -9.40 -20.84 1.98
CA PRO A 270 -10.56 -20.18 2.51
C PRO A 270 -11.41 -19.55 1.39
N HIS A 271 -12.71 -19.54 1.59
CA HIS A 271 -13.66 -18.91 0.66
C HIS A 271 -14.88 -18.36 1.40
N TYR A 272 -15.53 -17.38 0.79
CA TYR A 272 -16.79 -16.82 1.27
C TYR A 272 -17.80 -16.74 0.13
N GLU A 273 -19.01 -17.27 0.34
CA GLU A 273 -20.15 -17.17 -0.59
C GLU A 273 -20.96 -15.92 -0.25
N PHE A 274 -21.16 -15.06 -1.27
CA PHE A 274 -21.84 -13.77 -1.10
C PHE A 274 -23.28 -13.95 -0.65
N GLN A 275 -23.71 -13.09 0.25
CA GLN A 275 -25.06 -13.01 0.75
C GLN A 275 -25.78 -11.79 0.16
N GLU A 276 -27.10 -11.81 0.13
CA GLU A 276 -27.97 -10.80 -0.51
C GLU A 276 -27.72 -9.35 -0.02
N ASN A 277 -27.23 -9.18 1.22
CA ASN A 277 -27.01 -7.87 1.81
C ASN A 277 -25.52 -7.45 1.88
N ASP A 278 -24.63 -8.23 1.29
CA ASP A 278 -23.25 -7.87 1.24
C ASP A 278 -23.04 -6.70 0.26
N ILE A 279 -22.27 -5.69 0.67
CA ILE A 279 -21.88 -4.55 -0.16
C ILE A 279 -20.50 -4.78 -0.74
N TYR A 280 -19.58 -5.21 0.10
CA TYR A 280 -18.22 -5.62 -0.27
C TYR A 280 -17.76 -6.75 0.64
N VAL A 281 -16.79 -7.50 0.16
CA VAL A 281 -16.04 -8.48 0.96
C VAL A 281 -14.56 -8.31 0.68
N ARG A 282 -13.77 -8.23 1.74
CA ARG A 282 -12.30 -8.35 1.70
C ARG A 282 -11.84 -9.43 2.64
N ALA A 283 -10.67 -10.01 2.42
CA ALA A 283 -10.09 -10.96 3.35
C ALA A 283 -8.85 -10.38 4.05
N GLU A 284 -8.70 -10.72 5.33
CA GLU A 284 -7.48 -10.56 6.09
C GLU A 284 -7.01 -11.94 6.54
N VAL A 285 -5.80 -12.32 6.12
CA VAL A 285 -5.17 -13.59 6.50
C VAL A 285 -4.07 -13.27 7.51
N ILE A 286 -4.03 -14.00 8.60
CA ILE A 286 -2.99 -13.89 9.64
C ILE A 286 -2.37 -15.26 9.82
N ASP A 287 -1.04 -15.34 9.85
CA ASP A 287 -0.32 -16.56 10.20
C ASP A 287 0.10 -16.61 11.67
N SER A 288 0.61 -17.78 12.10
CA SER A 288 1.07 -18.00 13.49
C SER A 288 2.29 -17.15 13.87
N ASP A 289 3.03 -16.60 12.93
CA ASP A 289 4.21 -15.75 13.15
C ASP A 289 3.88 -14.25 13.10
N SER A 290 2.59 -13.92 13.05
CA SER A 290 2.03 -12.56 12.99
C SER A 290 2.18 -11.87 11.62
N GLY A 291 2.60 -12.59 10.58
CA GLY A 291 2.50 -12.15 9.20
C GLY A 291 1.05 -11.97 8.78
N LYS A 292 0.80 -11.06 7.87
CA LYS A 292 -0.55 -10.77 7.38
C LYS A 292 -0.60 -10.66 5.87
N ALA A 293 -1.79 -10.91 5.32
CA ALA A 293 -2.14 -10.45 3.98
C ALA A 293 -3.53 -9.81 3.99
N TRP A 294 -3.70 -8.78 3.17
CA TRP A 294 -4.97 -8.08 2.95
C TRP A 294 -5.32 -8.15 1.47
N THR A 295 -6.46 -8.76 1.14
CA THR A 295 -6.99 -8.71 -0.23
C THR A 295 -7.70 -7.39 -0.46
N GLN A 296 -7.78 -6.95 -1.71
CA GLN A 296 -8.60 -5.79 -2.04
C GLN A 296 -10.09 -6.12 -1.91
N PRO A 297 -10.96 -5.10 -1.68
CA PRO A 297 -12.38 -5.32 -1.56
C PRO A 297 -12.97 -5.77 -2.89
N TYR A 298 -13.81 -6.78 -2.85
CA TYR A 298 -14.71 -7.14 -3.93
C TYR A 298 -16.09 -6.56 -3.64
N PHE A 299 -16.59 -5.71 -4.52
CA PHE A 299 -17.94 -5.13 -4.42
C PHE A 299 -18.95 -6.03 -5.14
N ILE A 300 -20.09 -6.21 -4.51
CA ILE A 300 -21.17 -7.07 -5.00
C ILE A 300 -22.18 -6.18 -5.69
N GLU A 301 -22.47 -6.47 -6.98
CA GLU A 301 -23.43 -5.74 -7.82
C GLU A 301 -24.89 -6.13 -7.54
#